data_08f7a5ce99c3a59d15c3bd63fec2377e
#
_entry.id   08f7a5ce99c3a59d15c3bd63fec2377e
#
_cell.length_a   1.000
_cell.length_b   1.000
_cell.length_c   1.000
_cell.angle_alpha   90.00
_cell.angle_beta   90.00
_cell.angle_gamma   90.00
#
_symmetry.space_group_name_H-M   'P 1'
#
loop_
_entity.id
_entity.type
_entity.pdbx_description
1 polymer ?
#
loop_
_entity_poly.entity_id
_entity_poly.type
_entity_poly.pdbx_seq_one_letter_code
_entity_poly.pdbx_strand_id
1 'polypeptide(L)'
;MNIKGVAIFLAAMVGAQCLPSFSQHPRHSKKTHHVTMTKQVAPFGGVALDLCPTCVQFTGEAIDQLLNIILNLGVVGSCEKLCAALGQKTGSQALAVVCDLLCDIAGIDEFVKLIQKADLDPIYFCELLNVCPIFDDGDAKITELAIVPASGPQGQKTINFSYTSKNGTGTGEIVVLVETIDGLPIEDSFLNQKSPAGTYPTRMTLKAEPDPSCDPSQGPCEQWLPGNYTLRVDICNGECGSDHPHSKIYDRRSISFLITA
;
A
#
# COMPACT_ATOMS: atom_id res chain seq x y z
N MET A 1 -45.07 28.87 -59.48
CA MET A 1 -44.90 27.42 -59.32
C MET A 1 -44.00 27.21 -58.06
N ASN A 2 -44.64 26.74 -56.97
CA ASN A 2 -44.06 26.65 -55.62
C ASN A 2 -43.19 25.40 -55.51
N ILE A 3 -41.95 25.54 -55.08
CA ILE A 3 -41.12 24.41 -54.63
C ILE A 3 -40.94 24.56 -53.11
N LYS A 4 -41.57 23.67 -52.38
CA LYS A 4 -41.49 23.55 -50.89
C LYS A 4 -40.13 22.96 -50.50
N GLY A 5 -39.42 23.70 -49.67
CA GLY A 5 -38.19 23.20 -49.02
C GLY A 5 -38.52 22.18 -47.95
N VAL A 6 -37.85 21.04 -48.04
CA VAL A 6 -37.83 20.00 -46.99
C VAL A 6 -36.63 20.27 -46.07
N ALA A 7 -36.93 20.65 -44.81
CA ALA A 7 -35.91 20.78 -43.80
C ALA A 7 -35.64 19.37 -43.16
N ILE A 8 -34.42 18.88 -43.37
CA ILE A 8 -33.95 17.63 -42.72
C ILE A 8 -33.37 18.00 -41.36
N PHE A 9 -34.06 17.61 -40.29
CA PHE A 9 -33.54 17.64 -38.92
C PHE A 9 -32.56 16.48 -38.74
N LEU A 10 -31.28 16.77 -38.67
CA LEU A 10 -30.26 15.85 -38.19
C LEU A 10 -30.28 15.90 -36.65
N ALA A 11 -30.88 14.92 -36.04
CA ALA A 11 -30.75 14.67 -34.58
C ALA A 11 -29.37 14.10 -34.31
N ALA A 12 -28.49 14.92 -33.73
CA ALA A 12 -27.21 14.45 -33.17
C ALA A 12 -27.48 13.66 -31.88
N MET A 13 -27.38 12.34 -31.98
CA MET A 13 -27.31 11.47 -30.84
C MET A 13 -25.96 11.66 -30.16
N VAL A 14 -25.89 12.46 -29.10
CA VAL A 14 -24.75 12.52 -28.21
C VAL A 14 -24.82 11.26 -27.34
N GLY A 15 -24.09 10.24 -27.75
CA GLY A 15 -23.84 9.06 -26.92
C GLY A 15 -23.02 9.46 -25.70
N ALA A 16 -23.65 9.46 -24.53
CA ALA A 16 -22.94 9.53 -23.27
C ALA A 16 -22.09 8.26 -23.12
N GLN A 17 -20.81 8.36 -23.44
CA GLN A 17 -19.83 7.33 -23.08
C GLN A 17 -19.66 7.40 -21.56
N CYS A 18 -20.19 6.42 -20.84
CA CYS A 18 -19.81 6.13 -19.46
C CYS A 18 -18.32 5.76 -19.46
N LEU A 19 -17.47 6.72 -19.11
CA LEU A 19 -16.09 6.44 -18.74
C LEU A 19 -16.14 5.58 -17.47
N PRO A 20 -15.38 4.47 -17.39
CA PRO A 20 -15.26 3.72 -16.15
C PRO A 20 -14.75 4.67 -15.07
N SER A 21 -15.49 4.76 -13.98
CA SER A 21 -15.07 5.47 -12.78
C SER A 21 -13.84 4.77 -12.25
N PHE A 22 -12.65 5.30 -12.53
CA PHE A 22 -11.43 4.92 -11.82
C PHE A 22 -11.66 5.28 -10.36
N SER A 23 -11.80 4.27 -9.52
CA SER A 23 -11.73 4.43 -8.08
C SER A 23 -10.32 4.93 -7.76
N GLN A 24 -10.19 6.25 -7.68
CA GLN A 24 -8.98 6.88 -7.18
C GLN A 24 -8.91 6.56 -5.68
N HIS A 25 -8.15 5.54 -5.31
CA HIS A 25 -7.67 5.42 -3.95
C HIS A 25 -6.72 6.61 -3.72
N PRO A 26 -7.00 7.51 -2.79
CA PRO A 26 -6.12 8.63 -2.49
C PRO A 26 -4.90 8.12 -1.69
N ARG A 27 -3.88 7.66 -2.39
CA ARG A 27 -2.62 7.22 -1.78
C ARG A 27 -1.57 8.29 -1.86
N HIS A 28 -1.69 9.45 -1.26
CA HIS A 28 -0.54 10.33 -0.97
C HIS A 28 -0.99 11.62 -0.29
N SER A 29 -1.55 11.47 0.89
CA SER A 29 -1.26 12.40 1.98
C SER A 29 -0.03 11.87 2.71
N LYS A 30 0.84 12.72 3.28
CA LYS A 30 1.86 12.26 4.23
C LYS A 30 1.12 11.48 5.31
N LYS A 31 1.12 10.12 5.20
CA LYS A 31 0.43 9.28 6.17
C LYS A 31 1.14 9.47 7.49
N THR A 32 0.46 10.08 8.43
CA THR A 32 0.87 10.02 9.82
C THR A 32 0.67 8.58 10.25
N HIS A 33 1.76 7.88 10.53
CA HIS A 33 1.68 6.50 10.98
C HIS A 33 1.19 6.50 12.44
N HIS A 34 -0.04 6.05 12.64
CA HIS A 34 -0.63 5.87 13.98
C HIS A 34 -0.21 4.54 14.61
N VAL A 35 0.16 3.56 13.77
CA VAL A 35 0.65 2.26 14.22
C VAL A 35 2.13 2.12 13.87
N THR A 36 2.92 1.66 14.83
CA THR A 36 4.33 1.30 14.61
C THR A 36 4.55 -0.15 15.00
N MET A 37 5.24 -0.91 14.14
CA MET A 37 5.55 -2.31 14.38
C MET A 37 7.01 -2.46 14.82
N THR A 38 7.23 -3.11 15.96
CA THR A 38 8.56 -3.55 16.37
C THR A 38 8.71 -5.01 15.97
N LYS A 39 9.32 -5.26 14.80
CA LYS A 39 9.60 -6.63 14.36
C LYS A 39 10.79 -7.16 15.15
N GLN A 40 10.62 -8.23 15.89
CA GLN A 40 11.76 -9.03 16.34
C GLN A 40 12.28 -9.80 15.13
N VAL A 41 13.39 -9.31 14.58
CA VAL A 41 14.09 -9.99 13.48
C VAL A 41 14.73 -11.24 14.08
N ALA A 42 14.28 -12.41 13.65
CA ALA A 42 15.07 -13.63 13.86
C ALA A 42 16.42 -13.44 13.14
N PRO A 43 17.56 -13.80 13.76
CA PRO A 43 18.86 -13.62 13.16
C PRO A 43 19.02 -14.61 11.99
N PHE A 44 18.77 -14.15 10.77
CA PHE A 44 19.17 -14.88 9.58
C PHE A 44 20.65 -14.59 9.30
N GLY A 45 21.48 -15.60 9.46
CA GLY A 45 22.86 -15.56 9.01
C GLY A 45 22.91 -15.60 7.48
N GLY A 46 23.35 -14.51 6.88
CA GLY A 46 23.64 -14.41 5.45
C GLY A 46 23.38 -12.99 4.95
N VAL A 47 24.44 -12.23 4.68
CA VAL A 47 24.34 -10.90 4.04
C VAL A 47 24.15 -11.11 2.54
N ALA A 48 22.98 -11.62 2.12
CA ALA A 48 22.50 -11.35 0.79
C ALA A 48 21.75 -10.02 0.88
N LEU A 49 22.07 -9.06 0.04
CA LEU A 49 21.30 -7.83 -0.10
C LEU A 49 19.86 -8.25 -0.48
N ASP A 50 18.96 -8.21 0.50
CA ASP A 50 17.55 -8.43 0.26
C ASP A 50 16.99 -7.17 -0.38
N LEU A 51 16.86 -7.19 -1.70
CA LEU A 51 16.35 -6.06 -2.48
C LEU A 51 14.83 -5.91 -2.38
N CYS A 52 14.11 -6.94 -1.90
CA CYS A 52 12.65 -6.90 -1.86
C CYS A 52 12.11 -5.75 -0.99
N PRO A 53 12.51 -5.58 0.28
CA PRO A 53 12.05 -4.44 1.08
C PRO A 53 12.39 -3.09 0.47
N THR A 54 13.58 -2.97 -0.10
CA THR A 54 14.04 -1.73 -0.76
C THR A 54 13.20 -1.43 -2.00
N CYS A 55 12.88 -2.44 -2.81
CA CYS A 55 12.03 -2.31 -3.97
C CYS A 55 10.61 -1.89 -3.58
N VAL A 56 9.98 -2.57 -2.61
CA VAL A 56 8.62 -2.27 -2.16
C VAL A 56 8.53 -0.86 -1.59
N GLN A 57 9.48 -0.46 -0.75
CA GLN A 57 9.52 0.91 -0.22
C GLN A 57 9.68 1.93 -1.34
N PHE A 58 10.65 1.72 -2.23
CA PHE A 58 10.88 2.60 -3.39
C PHE A 58 9.62 2.73 -4.24
N THR A 59 8.98 1.61 -4.58
CA THR A 59 7.79 1.61 -5.44
C THR A 59 6.64 2.34 -4.76
N GLY A 60 6.40 2.12 -3.47
CA GLY A 60 5.38 2.83 -2.69
C GLY A 60 5.60 4.35 -2.64
N GLU A 61 6.84 4.82 -2.70
CA GLU A 61 7.17 6.24 -2.67
C GLU A 61 7.24 6.89 -4.07
N ALA A 62 7.58 6.12 -5.12
CA ALA A 62 8.03 6.67 -6.39
C ALA A 62 7.15 6.31 -7.60
N ILE A 63 6.33 5.27 -7.54
CA ILE A 63 5.64 4.74 -8.73
C ILE A 63 4.71 5.77 -9.40
N ASP A 64 3.98 6.57 -8.63
CA ASP A 64 3.12 7.63 -9.15
C ASP A 64 3.93 8.71 -9.88
N GLN A 65 5.10 9.05 -9.34
CA GLN A 65 5.97 10.04 -9.94
C GLN A 65 6.61 9.52 -11.22
N LEU A 66 6.97 8.24 -11.26
CA LEU A 66 7.47 7.57 -12.45
C LEU A 66 6.42 7.50 -13.55
N LEU A 67 5.19 7.10 -13.22
CA LEU A 67 4.07 7.12 -14.16
C LEU A 67 3.86 8.52 -14.75
N ASN A 68 3.84 9.54 -13.91
CA ASN A 68 3.69 10.93 -14.36
C ASN A 68 4.85 11.38 -15.27
N ILE A 69 6.09 10.95 -14.98
CA ILE A 69 7.25 11.27 -15.83
C ILE A 69 7.11 10.60 -17.18
N ILE A 70 6.78 9.31 -17.22
CA ILE A 70 6.59 8.53 -18.45
C ILE A 70 5.49 9.13 -19.32
N LEU A 71 4.35 9.51 -18.73
CA LEU A 71 3.22 10.08 -19.45
C LEU A 71 3.52 11.48 -20.02
N ASN A 72 4.30 12.30 -19.32
CA ASN A 72 4.57 13.69 -19.72
C ASN A 72 5.79 13.83 -20.61
N LEU A 73 6.83 13.02 -20.42
CA LEU A 73 8.08 13.11 -21.20
C LEU A 73 8.14 12.12 -22.37
N GLY A 74 7.17 11.20 -22.46
CA GLY A 74 7.21 10.09 -23.40
C GLY A 74 8.23 9.01 -22.98
N VAL A 75 8.52 8.08 -23.89
CA VAL A 75 9.49 7.00 -23.61
C VAL A 75 10.88 7.60 -23.45
N VAL A 76 11.35 7.60 -22.21
CA VAL A 76 12.73 8.03 -21.87
C VAL A 76 13.68 6.93 -22.30
N GLY A 77 14.64 7.25 -23.15
CA GLY A 77 15.50 6.26 -23.83
C GLY A 77 16.58 5.58 -22.97
N SER A 78 16.63 5.81 -21.64
CA SER A 78 17.57 5.12 -20.73
C SER A 78 17.12 5.21 -19.29
N CYS A 79 17.54 4.23 -18.47
CA CYS A 79 17.30 4.20 -17.02
C CYS A 79 17.86 5.45 -16.33
N GLU A 80 19.10 5.83 -16.64
CA GLU A 80 19.76 7.03 -16.09
C GLU A 80 18.88 8.30 -16.27
N LYS A 81 18.34 8.54 -17.49
CA LYS A 81 17.52 9.73 -17.74
C LYS A 81 16.18 9.69 -16.99
N LEU A 82 15.52 8.53 -16.95
CA LEU A 82 14.26 8.36 -16.23
C LEU A 82 14.46 8.61 -14.73
N CYS A 83 15.48 8.00 -14.15
CA CYS A 83 15.75 8.03 -12.72
C CYS A 83 16.35 9.37 -12.29
N ALA A 84 17.15 10.04 -13.14
CA ALA A 84 17.57 11.42 -12.90
C ALA A 84 16.37 12.38 -12.87
N ALA A 85 15.39 12.22 -13.78
CA ALA A 85 14.16 13.01 -13.76
C ALA A 85 13.33 12.77 -12.48
N LEU A 86 13.26 11.52 -11.99
CA LEU A 86 12.65 11.20 -10.70
C LEU A 86 13.35 11.92 -9.55
N GLY A 87 14.69 11.84 -9.49
CA GLY A 87 15.49 12.51 -8.46
C GLY A 87 15.27 14.02 -8.44
N GLN A 88 15.20 14.65 -9.63
CA GLN A 88 14.91 16.08 -9.75
C GLN A 88 13.49 16.43 -9.28
N LYS A 89 12.50 15.62 -9.65
CA LYS A 89 11.09 15.85 -9.32
C LYS A 89 10.79 15.65 -7.83
N THR A 90 11.43 14.65 -7.21
CA THR A 90 11.22 14.33 -5.78
C THR A 90 12.20 15.04 -4.86
N GLY A 91 13.28 15.62 -5.38
CA GLY A 91 14.39 16.14 -4.58
C GLY A 91 15.21 15.05 -3.87
N SER A 92 15.01 13.77 -4.20
CA SER A 92 15.63 12.61 -3.53
C SER A 92 16.63 11.90 -4.44
N GLN A 93 17.93 12.12 -4.19
CA GLN A 93 18.98 11.39 -4.87
C GLN A 93 18.97 9.89 -4.52
N ALA A 94 18.52 9.54 -3.31
CA ALA A 94 18.41 8.14 -2.90
C ALA A 94 17.39 7.37 -3.75
N LEU A 95 16.22 7.98 -4.02
CA LEU A 95 15.21 7.40 -4.92
C LEU A 95 15.75 7.24 -6.34
N ALA A 96 16.54 8.20 -6.84
CA ALA A 96 17.14 8.10 -8.17
C ALA A 96 18.10 6.91 -8.29
N VAL A 97 18.94 6.67 -7.27
CA VAL A 97 19.88 5.54 -7.24
C VAL A 97 19.15 4.19 -7.18
N VAL A 98 18.12 4.06 -6.35
CA VAL A 98 17.34 2.81 -6.28
C VAL A 98 16.57 2.59 -7.58
N CYS A 99 16.01 3.64 -8.17
CA CYS A 99 15.36 3.59 -9.48
C CYS A 99 16.30 3.03 -10.54
N ASP A 100 17.52 3.57 -10.64
CA ASP A 100 18.51 3.17 -11.64
C ASP A 100 18.88 1.70 -11.50
N LEU A 101 19.14 1.25 -10.26
CA LEU A 101 19.41 -0.15 -9.97
C LEU A 101 18.27 -1.09 -10.40
N LEU A 102 17.02 -0.76 -10.06
CA LEU A 102 15.87 -1.58 -10.41
C LEU A 102 15.57 -1.54 -11.91
N CYS A 103 15.72 -0.38 -12.54
CA CYS A 103 15.58 -0.23 -13.98
C CYS A 103 16.66 -1.01 -14.75
N ASP A 104 17.89 -1.01 -14.30
CA ASP A 104 19.00 -1.77 -14.92
C ASP A 104 18.77 -3.28 -14.83
N ILE A 105 18.14 -3.78 -13.76
CA ILE A 105 17.78 -5.20 -13.63
C ILE A 105 16.81 -5.63 -14.74
N ALA A 106 15.81 -4.81 -15.06
CA ALA A 106 14.79 -5.13 -16.06
C ALA A 106 15.16 -4.66 -17.48
N GLY A 107 15.96 -3.59 -17.60
CA GLY A 107 16.12 -2.78 -18.80
C GLY A 107 14.95 -1.80 -18.99
N ILE A 108 15.23 -0.64 -19.62
CA ILE A 108 14.29 0.50 -19.66
C ILE A 108 12.92 0.15 -20.24
N ASP A 109 12.87 -0.60 -21.35
CA ASP A 109 11.61 -0.91 -22.03
C ASP A 109 10.71 -1.80 -21.18
N GLU A 110 11.30 -2.80 -20.50
CA GLU A 110 10.57 -3.69 -19.63
C GLU A 110 10.18 -2.99 -18.33
N PHE A 111 11.08 -2.22 -17.74
CA PHE A 111 10.80 -1.44 -16.54
C PHE A 111 9.58 -0.53 -16.71
N VAL A 112 9.49 0.21 -17.83
CA VAL A 112 8.33 1.05 -18.14
C VAL A 112 7.05 0.24 -18.29
N LYS A 113 7.11 -0.93 -18.96
CA LYS A 113 5.94 -1.83 -19.08
C LYS A 113 5.51 -2.38 -17.72
N LEU A 114 6.46 -2.74 -16.85
CA LEU A 114 6.16 -3.25 -15.52
C LEU A 114 5.50 -2.20 -14.63
N ILE A 115 5.96 -0.95 -14.67
CA ILE A 115 5.32 0.17 -13.98
C ILE A 115 3.86 0.32 -14.43
N GLN A 116 3.61 0.28 -15.73
CA GLN A 116 2.25 0.39 -16.27
C GLN A 116 1.37 -0.82 -15.92
N LYS A 117 1.96 -2.03 -15.86
CA LYS A 117 1.24 -3.27 -15.56
C LYS A 117 0.92 -3.43 -14.08
N ALA A 118 1.78 -2.94 -13.19
CA ALA A 118 1.63 -3.11 -11.74
C ALA A 118 0.47 -2.30 -11.15
N ASP A 119 -0.06 -1.32 -11.89
CA ASP A 119 -1.20 -0.49 -11.48
C ASP A 119 -1.11 -0.03 -10.01
N LEU A 120 0.07 0.49 -9.64
CA LEU A 120 0.37 1.06 -8.32
C LEU A 120 0.50 0.04 -7.17
N ASP A 121 0.48 -1.28 -7.42
CA ASP A 121 0.76 -2.30 -6.40
C ASP A 121 2.29 -2.49 -6.22
N PRO A 122 2.89 -2.00 -5.11
CA PRO A 122 4.32 -2.08 -4.89
C PRO A 122 4.84 -3.51 -4.78
N ILE A 123 4.08 -4.42 -4.18
CA ILE A 123 4.52 -5.82 -4.00
C ILE A 123 4.50 -6.52 -5.35
N TYR A 124 3.40 -6.40 -6.09
CA TYR A 124 3.28 -7.01 -7.40
C TYR A 124 4.34 -6.50 -8.39
N PHE A 125 4.63 -5.19 -8.39
CA PHE A 125 5.72 -4.64 -9.19
C PHE A 125 7.06 -5.32 -8.88
N CYS A 126 7.40 -5.47 -7.60
CA CYS A 126 8.66 -6.08 -7.18
C CYS A 126 8.72 -7.61 -7.41
N GLU A 127 7.56 -8.28 -7.44
CA GLU A 127 7.43 -9.66 -7.88
C GLU A 127 7.67 -9.80 -9.39
N LEU A 128 7.11 -8.90 -10.20
CA LEU A 128 7.35 -8.87 -11.66
C LEU A 128 8.83 -8.61 -12.00
N LEU A 129 9.54 -7.82 -11.18
CA LEU A 129 10.98 -7.63 -11.28
C LEU A 129 11.80 -8.84 -10.80
N ASN A 130 11.17 -9.87 -10.23
CA ASN A 130 11.81 -11.02 -9.60
C ASN A 130 12.76 -10.67 -8.43
N VAL A 131 12.55 -9.52 -7.79
CA VAL A 131 13.29 -9.11 -6.59
C VAL A 131 12.55 -9.48 -5.30
N CYS A 132 11.21 -9.64 -5.36
CA CYS A 132 10.40 -10.22 -4.28
C CYS A 132 10.00 -11.66 -4.60
N PRO A 133 10.18 -12.61 -3.68
CA PRO A 133 9.84 -14.00 -3.92
C PRO A 133 8.34 -14.22 -3.87
N ILE A 134 7.78 -14.87 -4.90
CA ILE A 134 6.41 -15.36 -4.97
C ILE A 134 6.32 -16.70 -4.23
N PHE A 135 5.23 -16.93 -3.50
CA PHE A 135 4.92 -18.22 -2.87
C PHE A 135 3.41 -18.40 -2.67
N ASP A 136 2.72 -18.98 -3.67
CA ASP A 136 1.26 -19.10 -3.68
C ASP A 136 0.72 -20.18 -2.74
N ASP A 137 1.52 -21.20 -2.41
CA ASP A 137 1.16 -22.29 -1.50
C ASP A 137 1.30 -21.89 -0.02
N GLY A 138 1.62 -20.63 0.26
CA GLY A 138 1.74 -20.08 1.60
C GLY A 138 0.39 -20.05 2.33
N ASP A 139 0.50 -20.06 3.65
CA ASP A 139 -0.64 -19.92 4.57
C ASP A 139 -0.26 -19.08 5.79
N ALA A 140 -1.25 -18.49 6.42
CA ALA A 140 -1.10 -17.90 7.76
C ALA A 140 -2.43 -17.93 8.50
N LYS A 141 -2.37 -18.14 9.81
CA LYS A 141 -3.51 -18.09 10.73
C LYS A 141 -3.19 -17.20 11.91
N ILE A 142 -4.00 -16.18 12.15
CA ILE A 142 -3.85 -15.31 13.32
C ILE A 142 -4.20 -16.10 14.58
N THR A 143 -3.23 -16.28 15.47
CA THR A 143 -3.37 -17.06 16.70
C THR A 143 -3.58 -16.16 17.91
N GLU A 144 -3.06 -14.94 17.86
CA GLU A 144 -3.24 -13.93 18.90
C GLU A 144 -3.56 -12.57 18.27
N LEU A 145 -4.53 -11.87 18.83
CA LEU A 145 -4.77 -10.45 18.62
C LEU A 145 -5.36 -9.88 19.91
N ALA A 146 -4.64 -8.99 20.55
CA ALA A 146 -5.06 -8.32 21.77
C ALA A 146 -4.55 -6.88 21.79
N ILE A 147 -5.29 -5.98 22.45
CA ILE A 147 -4.89 -4.59 22.67
C ILE A 147 -4.82 -4.30 24.16
N VAL A 148 -3.76 -3.63 24.60
CA VAL A 148 -3.51 -3.36 26.03
C VAL A 148 -3.11 -1.89 26.22
N PRO A 149 -3.85 -1.13 27.06
CA PRO A 149 -5.10 -1.51 27.72
C PRO A 149 -6.27 -1.58 26.73
N ALA A 150 -7.20 -2.53 26.94
CA ALA A 150 -8.42 -2.67 26.13
C ALA A 150 -9.45 -1.56 26.43
N SER A 151 -9.30 -0.85 27.55
CA SER A 151 -10.11 0.31 27.93
C SER A 151 -9.22 1.31 28.67
N GLY A 152 -9.43 2.59 28.43
CA GLY A 152 -8.69 3.68 29.06
C GLY A 152 -8.74 4.97 28.26
N PRO A 153 -8.15 6.05 28.75
CA PRO A 153 -8.13 7.33 28.03
C PRO A 153 -7.37 7.24 26.70
N GLN A 154 -7.40 8.33 25.97
CA GLN A 154 -6.50 8.55 24.84
C GLN A 154 -5.04 8.27 25.25
N GLY A 155 -4.21 7.93 24.26
CA GLY A 155 -2.79 7.67 24.48
C GLY A 155 -2.33 6.38 23.81
N GLN A 156 -1.14 5.96 24.19
CA GLN A 156 -0.48 4.80 23.59
C GLN A 156 -1.12 3.48 24.06
N LYS A 157 -1.41 2.60 23.10
CA LYS A 157 -1.88 1.24 23.34
C LYS A 157 -0.94 0.23 22.66
N THR A 158 -0.75 -0.93 23.30
CA THR A 158 0.05 -2.03 22.73
C THR A 158 -0.87 -3.03 22.06
N ILE A 159 -0.59 -3.38 20.81
CA ILE A 159 -1.24 -4.46 20.09
C ILE A 159 -0.30 -5.66 20.13
N ASN A 160 -0.72 -6.75 20.77
CA ASN A 160 -0.06 -8.04 20.69
C ASN A 160 -0.70 -8.83 19.55
N PHE A 161 0.11 -9.19 18.58
CA PHE A 161 -0.30 -9.90 17.38
C PHE A 161 0.62 -11.10 17.16
N SER A 162 0.04 -12.26 16.81
CA SER A 162 0.81 -13.43 16.44
C SER A 162 0.07 -14.21 15.37
N TYR A 163 0.80 -14.74 14.40
CA TYR A 163 0.27 -15.70 13.44
C TYR A 163 1.16 -16.94 13.36
N THR A 164 0.56 -18.04 12.93
CA THR A 164 1.25 -19.30 12.65
C THR A 164 1.05 -19.68 11.21
N SER A 165 2.11 -20.10 10.55
CA SER A 165 2.09 -20.66 9.21
C SER A 165 2.61 -22.10 9.23
N LYS A 166 1.94 -22.97 8.47
CA LYS A 166 2.32 -24.38 8.30
C LYS A 166 3.23 -24.59 7.09
N ASN A 167 2.99 -23.82 6.03
CA ASN A 167 3.71 -23.95 4.76
C ASN A 167 4.78 -22.85 4.58
N GLY A 168 4.78 -21.83 5.42
CA GLY A 168 5.48 -20.58 5.20
C GLY A 168 4.57 -19.53 4.54
N THR A 169 5.07 -18.30 4.42
CA THR A 169 4.39 -17.19 3.73
C THR A 169 5.17 -16.76 2.50
N GLY A 170 4.48 -16.23 1.50
CA GLY A 170 5.10 -15.44 0.45
C GLY A 170 5.43 -14.03 0.92
N THR A 171 5.88 -13.19 -0.01
CA THR A 171 5.93 -11.75 0.19
C THR A 171 4.51 -11.20 0.23
N GLY A 172 4.21 -10.36 1.20
CA GLY A 172 2.86 -9.81 1.35
C GLY A 172 2.85 -8.69 2.38
N GLU A 173 1.69 -8.42 2.95
CA GLU A 173 1.58 -7.38 3.98
C GLU A 173 0.70 -7.79 5.16
N ILE A 174 0.91 -7.10 6.26
CA ILE A 174 0.03 -7.07 7.42
C ILE A 174 -0.60 -5.70 7.45
N VAL A 175 -1.92 -5.63 7.28
CA VAL A 175 -2.69 -4.40 7.37
C VAL A 175 -3.33 -4.31 8.76
N VAL A 176 -3.17 -3.16 9.39
CA VAL A 176 -3.82 -2.81 10.66
C VAL A 176 -4.80 -1.69 10.37
N LEU A 177 -6.08 -1.96 10.54
CA LEU A 177 -7.17 -1.00 10.34
C LEU A 177 -7.84 -0.72 11.69
N VAL A 178 -8.00 0.56 12.03
CA VAL A 178 -8.84 1.01 13.13
C VAL A 178 -10.07 1.69 12.56
N GLU A 179 -11.23 1.09 12.79
CA GLU A 179 -12.52 1.71 12.51
C GLU A 179 -12.85 2.66 13.66
N THR A 180 -12.89 3.94 13.34
CA THR A 180 -13.12 5.01 14.31
C THR A 180 -14.61 5.32 14.45
N ILE A 181 -14.99 5.98 15.54
CA ILE A 181 -16.43 6.30 15.81
C ILE A 181 -16.96 7.42 14.92
N ASP A 182 -16.11 8.24 14.38
CA ASP A 182 -16.46 9.32 13.44
C ASP A 182 -16.42 8.87 11.97
N GLY A 183 -16.09 7.61 11.71
CA GLY A 183 -16.07 7.02 10.38
C GLY A 183 -14.83 7.34 9.57
N LEU A 184 -13.75 7.84 10.19
CA LEU A 184 -12.45 8.08 9.57
C LEU A 184 -11.52 6.89 9.83
N PRO A 185 -11.49 5.85 8.96
CA PRO A 185 -10.65 4.70 9.22
C PRO A 185 -9.17 5.07 9.18
N ILE A 186 -8.42 4.56 10.15
CA ILE A 186 -6.96 4.67 10.21
C ILE A 186 -6.40 3.35 9.74
N GLU A 187 -5.53 3.39 8.74
CA GLU A 187 -4.91 2.20 8.18
C GLU A 187 -3.40 2.37 8.08
N ASP A 188 -2.68 1.41 8.61
CA ASP A 188 -1.24 1.25 8.44
C ASP A 188 -0.94 -0.15 7.89
N SER A 189 0.00 -0.23 6.93
CA SER A 189 0.43 -1.49 6.34
C SER A 189 1.93 -1.73 6.57
N PHE A 190 2.30 -3.00 6.73
CA PHE A 190 3.66 -3.44 7.02
C PHE A 190 4.04 -4.60 6.10
N LEU A 191 5.15 -4.46 5.41
CA LEU A 191 5.67 -5.53 4.57
C LEU A 191 5.92 -6.80 5.41
N ASN A 192 5.29 -7.90 5.02
CA ASN A 192 5.54 -9.23 5.54
C ASN A 192 6.41 -9.99 4.54
N GLN A 193 7.70 -10.07 4.82
CA GLN A 193 8.63 -10.80 3.97
C GLN A 193 8.34 -12.30 4.00
N LYS A 194 8.69 -12.99 2.92
CA LYS A 194 8.64 -14.45 2.85
C LYS A 194 9.27 -15.07 4.08
N SER A 195 8.54 -15.97 4.72
CA SER A 195 8.96 -16.62 5.97
C SER A 195 8.69 -18.12 5.91
N PRO A 196 9.54 -18.95 6.52
CA PRO A 196 9.32 -20.41 6.60
C PRO A 196 8.11 -20.74 7.48
N ALA A 197 7.74 -22.02 7.55
CA ALA A 197 6.76 -22.50 8.53
C ALA A 197 7.19 -22.15 9.95
N GLY A 198 6.26 -21.67 10.79
CA GLY A 198 6.58 -21.21 12.12
C GLY A 198 5.50 -20.35 12.76
N THR A 199 5.80 -19.86 13.97
CA THR A 199 4.95 -18.92 14.71
C THR A 199 5.69 -17.58 14.85
N TYR A 200 5.00 -16.49 14.54
CA TYR A 200 5.57 -15.15 14.39
C TYR A 200 4.86 -14.17 15.32
N PRO A 201 5.34 -14.04 16.58
CA PRO A 201 4.83 -13.02 17.48
C PRO A 201 5.35 -11.65 17.08
N THR A 202 4.48 -10.66 17.14
CA THR A 202 4.77 -9.27 16.79
C THR A 202 4.11 -8.34 17.79
N ARG A 203 4.80 -7.28 18.16
CA ARG A 203 4.26 -6.21 18.99
C ARG A 203 4.17 -4.95 18.16
N MET A 204 3.00 -4.32 18.19
CA MET A 204 2.76 -3.04 17.56
C MET A 204 2.31 -2.03 18.61
N THR A 205 2.54 -0.76 18.33
CA THR A 205 2.12 0.36 19.16
C THR A 205 1.14 1.20 18.39
N LEU A 206 -0.07 1.38 18.91
CA LEU A 206 -1.08 2.30 18.41
C LEU A 206 -1.02 3.59 19.23
N LYS A 207 -0.85 4.73 18.59
CA LYS A 207 -1.01 6.07 19.18
C LYS A 207 -2.45 6.51 18.99
N ALA A 208 -3.30 6.24 19.99
CA ALA A 208 -4.70 6.64 20.00
C ALA A 208 -4.85 8.04 20.62
N GLU A 209 -4.24 9.03 19.99
CA GLU A 209 -4.24 10.43 20.41
C GLU A 209 -4.23 11.34 19.16
N PRO A 210 -4.81 12.55 19.23
CA PRO A 210 -4.80 13.49 18.11
C PRO A 210 -3.37 13.78 17.63
N ASP A 211 -3.18 13.75 16.30
CA ASP A 211 -1.88 14.11 15.73
C ASP A 211 -1.70 15.63 15.72
N PRO A 212 -0.72 16.16 16.47
CA PRO A 212 -0.47 17.60 16.51
C PRO A 212 0.02 18.19 15.18
N SER A 213 0.46 17.34 14.25
CA SER A 213 0.88 17.75 12.91
C SER A 213 -0.22 17.69 11.87
N CYS A 214 -1.41 17.17 12.22
CA CYS A 214 -2.54 17.12 11.30
C CYS A 214 -3.05 18.50 10.98
N ASP A 215 -3.14 18.83 9.69
CA ASP A 215 -3.66 20.10 9.19
C ASP A 215 -5.11 19.91 8.72
N PRO A 216 -6.10 20.46 9.44
CA PRO A 216 -7.51 20.33 9.05
C PRO A 216 -7.85 20.94 7.67
N SER A 217 -6.98 21.78 7.12
CA SER A 217 -7.16 22.33 5.77
C SER A 217 -6.80 21.33 4.68
N GLN A 218 -6.04 20.31 5.00
CA GLN A 218 -5.60 19.24 4.08
C GLN A 218 -6.54 18.01 4.14
N GLY A 219 -7.34 17.90 5.20
CA GLY A 219 -8.26 16.78 5.39
C GLY A 219 -8.74 16.66 6.83
N PRO A 220 -9.67 15.74 7.11
CA PRO A 220 -10.15 15.51 8.47
C PRO A 220 -9.06 14.92 9.35
N CYS A 221 -9.02 15.36 10.62
CA CYS A 221 -8.08 14.89 11.64
C CYS A 221 -8.83 14.05 12.67
N GLU A 222 -8.36 12.82 12.89
CA GLU A 222 -8.94 11.94 13.91
C GLU A 222 -8.73 12.53 15.32
N GLN A 223 -9.81 12.64 16.09
CA GLN A 223 -9.81 13.24 17.42
C GLN A 223 -9.78 12.21 18.55
N TRP A 224 -9.91 10.92 18.23
CA TRP A 224 -9.95 9.83 19.21
C TRP A 224 -10.97 10.05 20.33
N LEU A 225 -12.18 10.42 19.96
CA LEU A 225 -13.27 10.71 20.89
C LEU A 225 -13.57 9.50 21.79
N PRO A 226 -14.14 9.72 23.01
CA PRO A 226 -14.58 8.61 23.86
C PRO A 226 -15.62 7.73 23.14
N GLY A 227 -15.41 6.42 23.13
CA GLY A 227 -16.29 5.47 22.45
C GLY A 227 -15.61 4.15 22.11
N ASN A 228 -16.36 3.26 21.47
CA ASN A 228 -15.87 1.95 21.05
C ASN A 228 -15.23 2.04 19.65
N TYR A 229 -14.03 1.48 19.53
CA TYR A 229 -13.25 1.35 18.32
C TYR A 229 -13.09 -0.12 17.96
N THR A 230 -13.01 -0.41 16.66
CA THR A 230 -12.68 -1.76 16.18
C THR A 230 -11.29 -1.77 15.58
N LEU A 231 -10.43 -2.63 16.10
CA LEU A 231 -9.13 -2.94 15.52
C LEU A 231 -9.27 -4.20 14.68
N ARG A 232 -8.93 -4.12 13.40
CA ARG A 232 -8.84 -5.25 12.47
C ARG A 232 -7.40 -5.44 12.02
N VAL A 233 -6.97 -6.69 11.94
CA VAL A 233 -5.69 -7.05 11.35
C VAL A 233 -5.93 -8.08 10.26
N ASP A 234 -5.41 -7.78 9.06
CA ASP A 234 -5.40 -8.68 7.93
C ASP A 234 -3.95 -9.11 7.68
N ILE A 235 -3.72 -10.39 7.36
CA ILE A 235 -2.43 -10.89 6.88
C ILE A 235 -2.63 -11.48 5.50
N CYS A 236 -1.81 -11.04 4.53
CA CYS A 236 -1.98 -11.34 3.11
C CYS A 236 -0.71 -11.89 2.47
N ASN A 237 -0.88 -12.66 1.39
CA ASN A 237 0.09 -12.78 0.32
C ASN A 237 -0.13 -11.62 -0.63
N GLY A 238 0.89 -11.00 -1.18
CA GLY A 238 0.74 -9.79 -1.96
C GLY A 238 0.16 -8.63 -1.14
N GLU A 239 -0.32 -7.59 -1.80
CA GLU A 239 -1.02 -6.46 -1.19
C GLU A 239 -2.44 -6.87 -0.79
N CYS A 240 -2.88 -6.54 0.43
CA CYS A 240 -4.21 -6.86 0.91
C CYS A 240 -5.29 -6.14 0.10
N GLY A 241 -6.18 -6.93 -0.51
CA GLY A 241 -7.28 -6.38 -1.33
C GLY A 241 -6.89 -6.04 -2.76
N SER A 242 -5.67 -6.35 -3.18
CA SER A 242 -5.26 -6.28 -4.59
C SER A 242 -5.91 -7.41 -5.40
N ASP A 243 -6.31 -7.08 -6.65
CA ASP A 243 -6.82 -8.04 -7.63
C ASP A 243 -5.70 -8.64 -8.51
N HIS A 244 -4.44 -8.28 -8.24
CA HIS A 244 -3.31 -8.82 -8.98
C HIS A 244 -3.04 -10.29 -8.66
N PRO A 245 -2.40 -11.04 -9.59
CA PRO A 245 -1.92 -12.39 -9.32
C PRO A 245 -1.08 -12.45 -8.03
N HIS A 246 -1.13 -13.59 -7.35
CA HIS A 246 -0.41 -13.86 -6.10
C HIS A 246 -0.93 -13.10 -4.87
N SER A 247 -1.98 -12.26 -5.01
CA SER A 247 -2.61 -11.58 -3.88
C SER A 247 -3.76 -12.41 -3.31
N LYS A 248 -3.74 -12.66 -1.99
CA LYS A 248 -4.84 -13.27 -1.24
C LYS A 248 -4.77 -12.94 0.23
N ILE A 249 -5.90 -12.80 0.88
CA ILE A 249 -5.97 -12.71 2.34
C ILE A 249 -5.79 -14.11 2.92
N TYR A 250 -4.75 -14.32 3.73
CA TYR A 250 -4.55 -15.57 4.46
C TYR A 250 -5.52 -15.68 5.63
N ASP A 251 -5.60 -14.63 6.46
CA ASP A 251 -6.52 -14.57 7.60
C ASP A 251 -6.82 -13.12 7.99
N ARG A 252 -7.96 -12.96 8.68
CA ARG A 252 -8.45 -11.68 9.17
C ARG A 252 -9.00 -11.86 10.57
N ARG A 253 -8.70 -10.91 11.47
CA ARG A 253 -9.23 -10.91 12.83
C ARG A 253 -9.53 -9.49 13.31
N SER A 254 -10.62 -9.35 14.08
CA SER A 254 -11.01 -8.07 14.67
C SER A 254 -11.22 -8.21 16.17
N ILE A 255 -10.94 -7.14 16.90
CA ILE A 255 -11.23 -6.96 18.32
C ILE A 255 -11.72 -5.54 18.56
N SER A 256 -12.42 -5.31 19.66
CA SER A 256 -12.85 -3.96 20.04
C SER A 256 -12.05 -3.45 21.23
N PHE A 257 -11.92 -2.12 21.33
CA PHE A 257 -11.36 -1.44 22.49
C PHE A 257 -12.13 -0.14 22.78
N LEU A 258 -12.03 0.35 24.00
CA LEU A 258 -12.77 1.51 24.48
C LEU A 258 -11.82 2.68 24.79
N ILE A 259 -12.10 3.84 24.24
CA ILE A 259 -11.53 5.10 24.72
C ILE A 259 -12.50 5.72 25.70
N THR A 260 -12.03 5.99 26.93
CA THR A 260 -12.82 6.65 27.96
C THR A 260 -12.59 8.16 27.95
N ALA A 261 -13.51 8.90 28.58
CA ALA A 261 -13.34 10.34 28.77
C ALA A 261 -12.18 10.66 29.73
#